data_6915ca000219905224300d35ab66c786
#
_entry.id   6915ca000219905224300d35ab66c786
#
_cell.length_a   1.000
_cell.length_b   1.000
_cell.length_c   1.000
_cell.angle_alpha   90.00
_cell.angle_beta   90.00
_cell.angle_gamma   90.00
#
_symmetry.space_group_name_H-M   'P 1'
#
loop_
_entity.id
_entity.type
_entity.pdbx_description
1 polymer ?
#
loop_
_entity_poly.entity_id
_entity_poly.type
_entity_poly.pdbx_seq_one_letter_code
_entity_poly.pdbx_strand_id
1 'polypeptide(L)'
;MANVTSSSYVFDKNLSIDEIIEDAYERIGIQGVSGYQLKTAKRSLNILFSEWGNRGLHFWEVKNQNVKLVSGQAVYTFFRSPSDGASEGIPTTISSSINSSVTTVPVASVTGMPTIGGTITINSEQISYTGISSLNLTGCTRGVNGSTAASHTSGDAVTQFPNGMTDIQEANYRIASTNVDTPMTKISRSQYQGFSNKTDTGTPTQYWVQRFIDKVTMTLYLTPGASQAGNFINFYYTKRIDDVGAYTNATDVPYRFVPCMISGLAYYLSIKYAPQRVQSLKMLYEDELLRAEDEDGSSNSTYISPKIYYPGIG
;
A
#
# COMPACT_ATOMS: atom_id res chain seq x y z
N MET A 1 18.36 16.77 -34.61
CA MET A 1 16.95 16.90 -35.03
C MET A 1 16.14 15.99 -34.14
N ALA A 2 15.10 16.49 -33.49
CA ALA A 2 14.16 15.64 -32.75
C ALA A 2 13.44 14.74 -33.78
N ASN A 3 13.31 13.46 -33.47
CA ASN A 3 12.55 12.54 -34.31
C ASN A 3 11.06 12.89 -34.18
N VAL A 4 10.47 13.38 -35.27
CA VAL A 4 9.07 13.81 -35.35
C VAL A 4 8.12 12.70 -35.83
N THR A 5 8.55 11.45 -35.89
CA THR A 5 7.78 10.34 -36.41
C THR A 5 6.76 9.74 -35.44
N SER A 6 6.82 10.09 -34.15
CA SER A 6 5.82 9.72 -33.16
C SER A 6 5.60 10.87 -32.15
N SER A 7 4.42 10.92 -31.53
CA SER A 7 4.15 11.85 -30.45
C SER A 7 5.01 11.51 -29.22
N SER A 8 5.18 12.46 -28.30
CA SER A 8 5.84 12.20 -27.02
C SER A 8 5.12 11.09 -26.28
N TYR A 9 5.89 10.19 -25.64
CA TYR A 9 5.30 9.22 -24.71
C TYR A 9 5.11 9.88 -23.34
N VAL A 10 4.05 9.51 -22.67
CA VAL A 10 3.80 9.86 -21.27
C VAL A 10 3.65 8.52 -20.53
N PHE A 11 4.50 8.28 -19.56
CA PHE A 11 4.46 7.02 -18.79
C PHE A 11 3.14 6.81 -18.06
N ASP A 12 2.48 7.90 -17.68
CA ASP A 12 1.20 7.89 -16.96
C ASP A 12 -0.01 7.73 -17.88
N LYS A 13 0.17 7.63 -19.20
CA LYS A 13 -0.93 7.50 -20.14
C LYS A 13 -1.38 6.06 -20.25
N ASN A 14 -2.01 5.59 -19.22
CA ASN A 14 -2.83 4.39 -19.28
C ASN A 14 -4.15 4.73 -19.98
N LEU A 15 -4.76 3.73 -20.60
CA LEU A 15 -6.11 3.87 -21.12
C LEU A 15 -7.06 4.25 -19.99
N SER A 16 -8.04 5.09 -20.27
CA SER A 16 -9.12 5.36 -19.34
C SER A 16 -9.97 4.10 -19.11
N ILE A 17 -10.65 4.05 -17.97
CA ILE A 17 -11.44 2.88 -17.58
C ILE A 17 -12.56 2.60 -18.60
N ASP A 18 -13.17 3.62 -19.18
CA ASP A 18 -14.18 3.48 -20.23
C ASP A 18 -13.58 2.87 -21.51
N GLU A 19 -12.41 3.29 -21.96
CA GLU A 19 -11.71 2.71 -23.12
C GLU A 19 -11.37 1.22 -22.88
N ILE A 20 -10.91 0.87 -21.68
CA ILE A 20 -10.66 -0.53 -21.29
C ILE A 20 -11.94 -1.37 -21.30
N ILE A 21 -13.03 -0.82 -20.84
CA ILE A 21 -14.33 -1.48 -20.81
C ILE A 21 -14.87 -1.67 -22.23
N GLU A 22 -14.74 -0.65 -23.07
CA GLU A 22 -15.21 -0.70 -24.47
C GLU A 22 -14.45 -1.78 -25.24
N ASP A 23 -13.10 -1.81 -25.20
CA ASP A 23 -12.30 -2.84 -25.86
C ASP A 23 -12.64 -4.25 -25.35
N ALA A 24 -12.85 -4.40 -24.04
CA ALA A 24 -13.25 -5.69 -23.47
C ALA A 24 -14.62 -6.17 -23.99
N TYR A 25 -15.59 -5.25 -24.20
CA TYR A 25 -16.89 -5.60 -24.81
C TYR A 25 -16.76 -5.91 -26.29
N GLU A 26 -15.92 -5.20 -27.04
CA GLU A 26 -15.66 -5.51 -28.45
C GLU A 26 -15.06 -6.90 -28.61
N ARG A 27 -14.14 -7.32 -27.74
CA ARG A 27 -13.57 -8.67 -27.74
C ARG A 27 -14.61 -9.77 -27.57
N ILE A 28 -15.70 -9.52 -26.88
CA ILE A 28 -16.83 -10.46 -26.76
C ILE A 28 -17.88 -10.29 -27.85
N GLY A 29 -17.74 -9.28 -28.73
CA GLY A 29 -18.61 -9.03 -29.89
C GLY A 29 -19.82 -8.16 -29.57
N ILE A 30 -19.76 -7.33 -28.53
CA ILE A 30 -20.80 -6.38 -28.15
C ILE A 30 -20.31 -4.97 -28.51
N GLN A 31 -21.09 -4.27 -29.30
CA GLN A 31 -20.88 -2.86 -29.65
C GLN A 31 -21.95 -2.00 -28.98
N GLY A 32 -21.55 -0.82 -28.53
CA GLY A 32 -22.47 0.12 -27.86
C GLY A 32 -22.80 -0.29 -26.42
N VAL A 33 -22.00 0.15 -25.47
CA VAL A 33 -22.11 -0.24 -24.07
C VAL A 33 -23.14 0.63 -23.33
N SER A 34 -24.14 0.00 -22.72
CA SER A 34 -25.14 0.68 -21.89
C SER A 34 -24.59 1.01 -20.49
N GLY A 35 -25.21 1.97 -19.80
CA GLY A 35 -24.83 2.33 -18.43
C GLY A 35 -24.87 1.16 -17.43
N TYR A 36 -25.77 0.19 -17.63
CA TYR A 36 -25.83 -1.04 -16.82
C TYR A 36 -24.61 -1.94 -17.10
N GLN A 37 -24.22 -2.05 -18.35
CA GLN A 37 -23.05 -2.83 -18.77
C GLN A 37 -21.75 -2.22 -18.23
N LEU A 38 -21.63 -0.89 -18.29
CA LEU A 38 -20.49 -0.16 -17.66
C LEU A 38 -20.37 -0.48 -16.17
N LYS A 39 -21.49 -0.43 -15.44
CA LYS A 39 -21.51 -0.76 -14.01
C LYS A 39 -21.12 -2.22 -13.74
N THR A 40 -21.55 -3.14 -14.60
CA THR A 40 -21.22 -4.57 -14.50
C THR A 40 -19.75 -4.82 -14.81
N ALA A 41 -19.20 -4.15 -15.82
CA ALA A 41 -17.79 -4.25 -16.19
C ALA A 41 -16.89 -3.69 -15.09
N LYS A 42 -17.20 -2.52 -14.53
CA LYS A 42 -16.48 -1.96 -13.38
C LYS A 42 -16.40 -2.94 -12.21
N ARG A 43 -17.51 -3.60 -11.87
CA ARG A 43 -17.50 -4.63 -10.82
C ARG A 43 -16.63 -5.82 -11.19
N SER A 44 -16.65 -6.27 -12.45
CA SER A 44 -15.82 -7.37 -12.93
C SER A 44 -14.32 -6.99 -12.92
N LEU A 45 -13.98 -5.74 -13.21
CA LEU A 45 -12.61 -5.23 -13.15
C LEU A 45 -12.08 -5.20 -11.71
N ASN A 46 -12.88 -4.79 -10.74
CA ASN A 46 -12.50 -4.86 -9.33
C ASN A 46 -12.29 -6.31 -8.84
N ILE A 47 -13.07 -7.27 -9.37
CA ILE A 47 -12.87 -8.69 -9.09
C ILE A 47 -11.54 -9.18 -9.70
N LEU A 48 -11.21 -8.75 -10.91
CA LEU A 48 -9.95 -9.05 -11.56
C LEU A 48 -8.75 -8.53 -10.75
N PHE A 49 -8.81 -7.30 -10.25
CA PHE A 49 -7.75 -6.75 -9.39
C PHE A 49 -7.59 -7.51 -8.07
N SER A 50 -8.72 -7.97 -7.50
CA SER A 50 -8.68 -8.82 -6.31
C SER A 50 -8.04 -10.18 -6.61
N GLU A 51 -8.28 -10.74 -7.78
CA GLU A 51 -7.69 -12.00 -8.23
C GLU A 51 -6.18 -11.84 -8.46
N TRP A 52 -5.73 -10.73 -9.05
CA TRP A 52 -4.30 -10.43 -9.19
C TRP A 52 -3.60 -10.33 -7.83
N GLY A 53 -4.21 -9.66 -6.87
CA GLY A 53 -3.71 -9.63 -5.49
C GLY A 53 -3.57 -11.03 -4.87
N ASN A 54 -4.50 -11.94 -5.17
CA ASN A 54 -4.44 -13.33 -4.69
C ASN A 54 -3.34 -14.15 -5.41
N ARG A 55 -3.01 -13.83 -6.66
CA ARG A 55 -1.87 -14.42 -7.39
C ARG A 55 -0.52 -13.89 -6.90
N GLY A 56 -0.50 -12.85 -6.07
CA GLY A 56 0.74 -12.22 -5.59
C GLY A 56 1.28 -11.14 -6.51
N LEU A 57 0.49 -10.66 -7.46
CA LEU A 57 0.83 -9.55 -8.34
C LEU A 57 0.67 -8.24 -7.60
N HIS A 58 1.75 -7.78 -6.97
CA HIS A 58 1.76 -6.55 -6.19
C HIS A 58 3.12 -5.84 -6.20
N PHE A 59 4.00 -6.16 -7.15
CA PHE A 59 5.36 -5.63 -7.15
C PHE A 59 5.41 -4.11 -7.21
N TRP A 60 4.56 -3.47 -8.00
CA TRP A 60 4.45 -2.00 -8.07
C TRP A 60 3.75 -1.37 -6.87
N GLU A 61 3.09 -2.18 -6.05
CA GLU A 61 2.41 -1.76 -4.83
C GLU A 61 3.22 -2.00 -3.56
N VAL A 62 4.49 -2.39 -3.69
CA VAL A 62 5.41 -2.44 -2.56
C VAL A 62 5.92 -1.04 -2.28
N LYS A 63 5.57 -0.52 -1.11
CA LYS A 63 5.94 0.84 -0.66
C LYS A 63 6.86 0.75 0.56
N ASN A 64 7.76 1.71 0.68
CA ASN A 64 8.63 1.84 1.86
C ASN A 64 8.10 2.92 2.79
N GLN A 65 8.12 2.66 4.09
CA GLN A 65 7.70 3.64 5.09
C GLN A 65 8.37 3.47 6.44
N ASN A 66 8.25 4.54 7.25
CA ASN A 66 8.76 4.58 8.60
C ASN A 66 7.62 4.80 9.59
N VAL A 67 7.68 4.15 10.75
CA VAL A 67 6.87 4.47 11.91
C VAL A 67 7.77 4.82 13.08
N LYS A 68 7.45 5.92 13.76
CA LYS A 68 8.22 6.39 14.92
C LYS A 68 7.95 5.50 16.12
N LEU A 69 9.02 5.11 16.80
CA LEU A 69 8.93 4.31 18.01
C LEU A 69 8.56 5.16 19.22
N VAL A 70 7.66 4.61 20.03
CA VAL A 70 7.19 5.19 21.27
C VAL A 70 7.55 4.26 22.42
N SER A 71 8.08 4.82 23.49
CA SER A 71 8.43 4.06 24.71
C SER A 71 7.20 3.34 25.29
N GLY A 72 7.33 2.04 25.54
CA GLY A 72 6.25 1.21 26.09
C GLY A 72 5.21 0.73 25.10
N GLN A 73 5.31 1.13 23.81
CA GLN A 73 4.37 0.70 22.77
C GLN A 73 4.95 -0.48 22.01
N ALA A 74 4.37 -1.67 22.19
CA ALA A 74 4.74 -2.88 21.46
C ALA A 74 3.93 -3.06 20.17
N VAL A 75 2.71 -2.54 20.09
CA VAL A 75 1.77 -2.78 18.98
C VAL A 75 1.55 -1.50 18.19
N TYR A 76 1.76 -1.60 16.88
CA TYR A 76 1.52 -0.53 15.91
C TYR A 76 0.41 -0.99 14.96
N THR A 77 -0.61 -0.15 14.81
CA THR A 77 -1.81 -0.47 14.02
C THR A 77 -1.88 0.40 12.79
N PHE A 78 -2.11 -0.23 11.62
CA PHE A 78 -2.22 0.43 10.33
C PHE A 78 -3.58 0.07 9.72
N PHE A 79 -4.45 1.04 9.55
CA PHE A 79 -5.77 0.83 8.97
C PHE A 79 -5.71 0.72 7.46
N ARG A 80 -6.53 -0.15 6.86
CA ARG A 80 -6.53 -0.38 5.42
C ARG A 80 -7.14 0.77 4.65
N SER A 81 -8.25 1.32 5.15
CA SER A 81 -8.93 2.45 4.52
C SER A 81 -9.53 3.38 5.57
N PRO A 82 -9.53 4.70 5.31
CA PRO A 82 -10.27 5.65 6.15
C PRO A 82 -11.78 5.39 6.15
N SER A 83 -12.32 4.73 5.10
CA SER A 83 -13.74 4.47 4.93
C SER A 83 -14.18 3.06 5.38
N ASP A 84 -13.25 2.11 5.51
CA ASP A 84 -13.59 0.72 5.83
C ASP A 84 -13.89 0.49 7.29
N GLY A 85 -13.40 1.34 8.15
CA GLY A 85 -13.63 1.25 9.56
C GLY A 85 -14.40 2.47 10.04
N ALA A 86 -15.67 2.56 9.77
CA ALA A 86 -16.54 3.60 10.33
C ALA A 86 -16.43 3.74 11.87
N SER A 87 -15.82 2.77 12.53
CA SER A 87 -15.58 2.76 13.98
C SER A 87 -14.11 2.80 14.40
N GLU A 88 -13.16 2.49 13.52
CA GLU A 88 -11.74 2.33 13.91
C GLU A 88 -10.74 2.97 12.95
N GLY A 89 -11.10 3.27 11.71
CA GLY A 89 -10.34 4.12 10.80
C GLY A 89 -10.51 5.59 11.23
N ILE A 90 -9.54 6.45 10.92
CA ILE A 90 -9.66 7.87 11.21
C ILE A 90 -10.07 8.61 9.94
N PRO A 91 -11.35 8.67 9.57
CA PRO A 91 -11.79 9.67 8.64
C PRO A 91 -11.99 10.95 9.44
N THR A 92 -11.01 11.83 9.41
CA THR A 92 -11.16 13.19 9.92
C THR A 92 -10.73 14.17 8.86
N THR A 93 -11.01 15.43 9.09
CA THR A 93 -10.61 16.53 8.22
C THR A 93 -9.89 17.59 9.03
N ILE A 94 -9.17 18.46 8.37
CA ILE A 94 -8.64 19.66 9.02
C ILE A 94 -9.81 20.57 9.36
N SER A 95 -9.88 21.02 10.62
CA SER A 95 -10.95 21.90 11.09
C SER A 95 -10.72 23.37 10.74
N SER A 96 -9.48 23.78 10.47
CA SER A 96 -9.13 25.12 9.98
C SER A 96 -7.91 25.07 9.08
N SER A 97 -7.82 26.01 8.12
CA SER A 97 -6.70 26.07 7.16
C SER A 97 -5.37 26.27 7.87
N ILE A 98 -4.33 25.64 7.37
CA ILE A 98 -2.97 25.67 7.90
C ILE A 98 -1.96 26.03 6.80
N ASN A 99 -0.89 26.71 7.17
CA ASN A 99 0.24 26.93 6.25
C ASN A 99 1.28 25.79 6.35
N SER A 100 2.31 25.86 5.54
CA SER A 100 3.37 24.83 5.47
C SER A 100 4.31 24.77 6.69
N SER A 101 4.23 25.71 7.62
CA SER A 101 5.18 25.84 8.75
C SER A 101 4.57 25.61 10.13
N VAL A 102 3.25 25.41 10.22
CA VAL A 102 2.60 25.21 11.53
C VAL A 102 3.05 23.90 12.17
N THR A 103 3.22 23.93 13.48
CA THR A 103 3.58 22.78 14.31
C THR A 103 2.39 22.19 15.08
N THR A 104 1.21 22.73 14.85
CA THR A 104 -0.06 22.27 15.42
C THR A 104 -1.09 22.15 14.31
N VAL A 105 -1.65 20.95 14.14
CA VAL A 105 -2.65 20.68 13.10
C VAL A 105 -4.01 20.46 13.77
N PRO A 106 -4.97 21.37 13.56
CA PRO A 106 -6.32 21.24 14.09
C PRO A 106 -7.14 20.26 13.24
N VAL A 107 -7.76 19.27 13.89
CA VAL A 107 -8.56 18.25 13.22
C VAL A 107 -9.99 18.21 13.78
N ALA A 108 -10.93 17.72 12.99
CA ALA A 108 -12.33 17.62 13.39
C ALA A 108 -12.57 16.49 14.40
N SER A 109 -11.74 15.45 14.39
CA SER A 109 -11.78 14.34 15.34
C SER A 109 -10.39 13.75 15.54
N VAL A 110 -10.11 13.30 16.75
CA VAL A 110 -8.89 12.57 17.13
C VAL A 110 -9.19 11.13 17.52
N THR A 111 -10.43 10.67 17.31
CA THR A 111 -10.85 9.32 17.68
C THR A 111 -10.01 8.28 16.94
N GLY A 112 -9.41 7.35 17.66
CA GLY A 112 -8.55 6.30 17.12
C GLY A 112 -7.11 6.74 16.83
N MET A 113 -6.76 8.02 16.99
CA MET A 113 -5.38 8.48 16.85
C MET A 113 -4.53 8.15 18.09
N PRO A 114 -3.30 7.64 17.91
CA PRO A 114 -2.38 7.47 19.03
C PRO A 114 -2.10 8.79 19.75
N THR A 115 -2.34 8.84 21.05
CA THR A 115 -2.17 10.07 21.86
C THR A 115 -0.70 10.49 22.05
N ILE A 116 0.22 9.56 21.85
CA ILE A 116 1.66 9.72 22.10
C ILE A 116 2.48 9.94 20.84
N GLY A 117 1.83 10.14 19.70
CA GLY A 117 2.45 10.43 18.42
C GLY A 117 2.11 9.44 17.32
N GLY A 118 2.27 9.90 16.10
CA GLY A 118 1.97 9.13 14.89
C GLY A 118 2.29 9.91 13.63
N THR A 119 1.91 9.36 12.50
CA THR A 119 2.04 10.04 11.20
C THR A 119 0.68 10.05 10.52
N ILE A 120 0.34 11.19 9.97
CA ILE A 120 -0.87 11.41 9.17
C ILE A 120 -0.48 11.82 7.75
N THR A 121 -1.39 11.63 6.82
CA THR A 121 -1.29 12.11 5.44
C THR A 121 -2.42 13.10 5.16
N ILE A 122 -2.07 14.24 4.59
CA ILE A 122 -3.01 15.24 4.09
C ILE A 122 -2.65 15.52 2.64
N ASN A 123 -3.52 15.17 1.72
CA ASN A 123 -3.20 15.17 0.28
C ASN A 123 -1.94 14.34 0.00
N SER A 124 -0.84 14.96 -0.43
CA SER A 124 0.46 14.31 -0.69
C SER A 124 1.48 14.52 0.43
N GLU A 125 1.17 15.33 1.45
CA GLU A 125 2.07 15.60 2.55
C GLU A 125 1.90 14.59 3.67
N GLN A 126 3.02 14.13 4.23
CA GLN A 126 3.06 13.36 5.46
C GLN A 126 3.54 14.24 6.62
N ILE A 127 2.83 14.18 7.72
CA ILE A 127 3.07 14.99 8.90
C ILE A 127 3.18 14.05 10.11
N SER A 128 4.31 14.07 10.80
CA SER A 128 4.42 13.39 12.10
C SER A 128 3.98 14.32 13.21
N TYR A 129 3.32 13.79 14.22
CA TYR A 129 2.96 14.53 15.44
C TYR A 129 3.46 13.76 16.67
N THR A 130 3.69 14.45 17.79
CA THR A 130 4.23 13.86 19.02
C THR A 130 3.21 13.78 20.14
N GLY A 131 2.03 14.37 19.99
CA GLY A 131 0.98 14.33 20.98
C GLY A 131 -0.33 14.90 20.49
N ILE A 132 -1.37 14.76 21.28
CA ILE A 132 -2.71 15.29 21.02
C ILE A 132 -3.13 16.15 22.21
N SER A 133 -3.63 17.35 21.92
CA SER A 133 -4.23 18.23 22.90
C SER A 133 -5.61 18.68 22.41
N SER A 134 -6.67 18.20 23.06
CA SER A 134 -8.05 18.39 22.58
C SER A 134 -8.20 17.87 21.15
N LEU A 135 -8.59 18.71 20.19
CA LEU A 135 -8.72 18.37 18.78
C LEU A 135 -7.50 18.83 17.94
N ASN A 136 -6.35 19.02 18.58
CA ASN A 136 -5.13 19.45 17.89
C ASN A 136 -4.05 18.39 17.99
N LEU A 137 -3.45 18.05 16.86
CA LEU A 137 -2.20 17.30 16.81
C LEU A 137 -1.06 18.29 17.10
N THR A 138 -0.22 17.96 18.08
CA THR A 138 0.83 18.86 18.58
C THR A 138 2.22 18.32 18.31
N GLY A 139 3.22 19.21 18.29
CA GLY A 139 4.60 18.84 17.98
C GLY A 139 4.73 18.28 16.57
N CYS A 140 4.00 18.85 15.62
CA CYS A 140 3.99 18.39 14.24
C CYS A 140 5.31 18.73 13.52
N THR A 141 5.89 17.71 12.86
CA THR A 141 6.96 17.89 11.88
C THR A 141 6.37 17.71 10.50
N ARG A 142 6.57 18.72 9.66
CA ARG A 142 5.99 18.81 8.32
C ARG A 142 6.88 18.13 7.29
N GLY A 143 6.28 17.61 6.20
CA GLY A 143 7.04 17.07 5.07
C GLY A 143 7.92 15.87 5.41
N VAL A 144 7.49 15.00 6.33
CA VAL A 144 8.27 13.80 6.70
C VAL A 144 8.24 12.75 5.59
N ASN A 145 9.14 11.77 5.67
CA ASN A 145 9.22 10.62 4.76
C ASN A 145 9.38 11.01 3.27
N GLY A 146 10.08 12.12 3.02
CA GLY A 146 10.34 12.60 1.66
C GLY A 146 9.18 13.37 1.00
N SER A 147 8.09 13.61 1.72
CA SER A 147 7.02 14.49 1.26
C SER A 147 7.41 15.97 1.41
N THR A 148 6.70 16.84 0.70
CA THR A 148 6.94 18.29 0.78
C THR A 148 5.88 18.94 1.63
N ALA A 149 6.31 19.81 2.56
CA ALA A 149 5.40 20.62 3.38
C ALA A 149 4.60 21.58 2.51
N ALA A 150 3.27 21.57 2.63
CA ALA A 150 2.33 22.36 1.84
C ALA A 150 1.29 23.06 2.73
N SER A 151 0.59 24.04 2.17
CA SER A 151 -0.59 24.61 2.80
C SER A 151 -1.80 23.70 2.56
N HIS A 152 -2.66 23.59 3.56
CA HIS A 152 -3.88 22.79 3.47
C HIS A 152 -5.09 23.63 3.88
N THR A 153 -6.24 23.33 3.28
CA THR A 153 -7.48 24.06 3.51
C THR A 153 -8.38 23.34 4.50
N SER A 154 -9.20 24.09 5.24
CA SER A 154 -10.24 23.49 6.07
C SER A 154 -11.12 22.55 5.26
N GLY A 155 -11.34 21.34 5.77
CA GLY A 155 -12.09 20.30 5.08
C GLY A 155 -11.21 19.28 4.34
N ASP A 156 -9.90 19.54 4.15
CA ASP A 156 -8.99 18.54 3.57
C ASP A 156 -8.98 17.26 4.41
N ALA A 157 -9.02 16.12 3.75
CA ALA A 157 -9.04 14.82 4.41
C ALA A 157 -7.72 14.53 5.10
N VAL A 158 -7.81 14.10 6.35
CA VAL A 158 -6.68 13.59 7.15
C VAL A 158 -6.81 12.10 7.26
N THR A 159 -5.80 11.38 6.82
CA THR A 159 -5.75 9.92 6.89
C THR A 159 -4.57 9.46 7.74
N GLN A 160 -4.74 8.35 8.45
CA GLN A 160 -3.61 7.74 9.11
C GLN A 160 -2.68 7.12 8.07
N PHE A 161 -1.40 7.25 8.31
CA PHE A 161 -0.39 6.66 7.45
C PHE A 161 0.18 5.37 8.08
N PRO A 162 0.51 4.37 7.24
CA PRO A 162 0.12 4.18 5.85
C PRO A 162 -1.32 3.65 5.72
N ASN A 163 -1.99 4.01 4.63
CA ASN A 163 -3.30 3.48 4.29
C ASN A 163 -3.19 2.36 3.23
N GLY A 164 -4.25 1.55 3.10
CA GLY A 164 -4.31 0.50 2.09
C GLY A 164 -3.34 -0.68 2.30
N MET A 165 -2.68 -0.74 3.45
CA MET A 165 -1.74 -1.81 3.76
C MET A 165 -2.43 -3.18 3.85
N THR A 166 -1.87 -4.17 3.15
CA THR A 166 -2.33 -5.57 3.22
C THR A 166 -1.41 -6.47 4.03
N ASP A 167 -0.10 -6.27 3.92
CA ASP A 167 0.91 -7.01 4.68
C ASP A 167 2.21 -6.21 4.80
N ILE A 168 3.02 -6.53 5.80
CA ILE A 168 4.38 -6.03 5.98
C ILE A 168 5.34 -7.14 5.59
N GLN A 169 6.19 -6.87 4.60
CA GLN A 169 7.13 -7.86 4.07
C GLN A 169 8.39 -7.92 4.91
N GLU A 170 9.09 -6.80 5.02
CA GLU A 170 10.36 -6.66 5.70
C GLU A 170 10.34 -5.43 6.59
N ALA A 171 11.08 -5.46 7.69
CA ALA A 171 11.23 -4.32 8.59
C ALA A 171 12.63 -4.26 9.17
N ASN A 172 13.12 -3.02 9.34
CA ASN A 172 14.39 -2.69 9.95
C ASN A 172 14.18 -1.71 11.12
N TYR A 173 14.92 -1.89 12.18
CA TYR A 173 15.06 -0.87 13.21
C TYR A 173 16.04 0.20 12.71
N ARG A 174 15.62 1.47 12.66
CA ARG A 174 16.42 2.61 12.19
C ARG A 174 16.72 3.57 13.34
N ILE A 175 17.99 3.84 13.52
CA ILE A 175 18.45 4.87 14.48
C ILE A 175 18.28 6.24 13.82
N ALA A 176 17.47 7.11 14.44
CA ALA A 176 17.12 8.44 13.89
C ALA A 176 18.35 9.35 13.66
N SER A 177 19.34 9.30 14.58
CA SER A 177 20.50 10.19 14.53
C SER A 177 21.54 9.82 13.47
N THR A 178 21.62 8.54 13.11
CA THR A 178 22.68 8.02 12.21
C THR A 178 22.15 7.43 10.93
N ASN A 179 20.82 7.22 10.81
CA ASN A 179 20.15 6.49 9.73
C ASN A 179 20.69 5.06 9.51
N VAL A 180 21.24 4.45 10.56
CA VAL A 180 21.71 3.07 10.51
C VAL A 180 20.53 2.13 10.70
N ASP A 181 20.40 1.18 9.78
CA ASP A 181 19.35 0.15 9.78
C ASP A 181 19.88 -1.17 10.34
N THR A 182 19.12 -1.77 11.24
CA THR A 182 19.35 -3.12 11.75
C THR A 182 18.17 -4.00 11.34
N PRO A 183 18.39 -5.08 10.56
CA PRO A 183 17.32 -5.96 10.14
C PRO A 183 16.57 -6.60 11.31
N MET A 184 15.26 -6.68 11.19
CA MET A 184 14.38 -7.36 12.14
C MET A 184 13.85 -8.65 11.55
N THR A 185 13.65 -9.67 12.39
CA THR A 185 13.13 -10.96 11.96
C THR A 185 11.61 -11.02 12.07
N LYS A 186 10.92 -11.32 10.97
CA LYS A 186 9.48 -11.61 10.98
C LYS A 186 9.26 -12.98 11.62
N ILE A 187 8.44 -13.03 12.67
CA ILE A 187 8.14 -14.26 13.41
C ILE A 187 6.68 -14.65 13.29
N SER A 188 6.41 -15.94 13.52
CA SER A 188 5.05 -16.46 13.55
C SER A 188 4.34 -16.13 14.87
N ARG A 189 2.99 -16.25 14.85
CA ARG A 189 2.17 -16.12 16.06
C ARG A 189 2.62 -17.09 17.16
N SER A 190 2.94 -18.32 16.80
CA SER A 190 3.35 -19.36 17.75
C SER A 190 4.69 -19.03 18.41
N GLN A 191 5.66 -18.52 17.64
CA GLN A 191 6.94 -18.05 18.17
C GLN A 191 6.73 -16.88 19.13
N TYR A 192 5.92 -15.88 18.77
CA TYR A 192 5.60 -14.77 19.65
C TYR A 192 4.93 -15.22 20.96
N GLN A 193 4.02 -16.20 20.88
CA GLN A 193 3.37 -16.77 22.08
C GLN A 193 4.34 -17.52 22.99
N GLY A 194 5.41 -18.10 22.44
CA GLY A 194 6.43 -18.81 23.18
C GLY A 194 7.33 -17.92 24.05
N PHE A 195 7.32 -16.59 23.86
CA PHE A 195 8.10 -15.70 24.74
C PHE A 195 7.48 -15.63 26.13
N SER A 196 8.30 -15.89 27.15
CA SER A 196 7.86 -15.91 28.54
C SER A 196 7.49 -14.52 29.06
N ASN A 197 8.24 -13.48 28.68
CA ASN A 197 7.99 -12.10 29.03
C ASN A 197 7.81 -11.22 27.78
N LYS A 198 6.61 -10.72 27.56
CA LYS A 198 6.24 -9.87 26.42
C LYS A 198 6.39 -8.38 26.69
N THR A 199 6.69 -8.02 27.97
CA THR A 199 6.86 -6.64 28.41
C THR A 199 8.33 -6.23 28.54
N ASP A 200 9.26 -7.15 28.24
CA ASP A 200 10.68 -6.82 28.22
C ASP A 200 10.96 -5.66 27.26
N THR A 201 11.70 -4.68 27.78
CA THR A 201 12.01 -3.45 27.04
C THR A 201 13.42 -3.50 26.46
N GLY A 202 13.58 -3.00 25.25
CA GLY A 202 14.88 -2.94 24.59
C GLY A 202 14.76 -2.56 23.13
N THR A 203 15.85 -2.78 22.39
CA THR A 203 15.84 -2.59 20.94
C THR A 203 15.04 -3.71 20.28
N PRO A 204 13.98 -3.41 19.52
CA PRO A 204 13.21 -4.41 18.82
C PRO A 204 14.06 -5.17 17.81
N THR A 205 14.06 -6.49 17.90
CA THR A 205 14.81 -7.39 16.98
C THR A 205 13.90 -8.29 16.19
N GLN A 206 12.68 -8.45 16.64
CA GLN A 206 11.69 -9.32 16.00
C GLN A 206 10.33 -8.63 15.96
N TYR A 207 9.52 -9.03 14.98
CA TYR A 207 8.15 -8.53 14.87
C TYR A 207 7.22 -9.61 14.34
N TRP A 208 5.97 -9.54 14.79
CA TRP A 208 4.88 -10.37 14.31
C TRP A 208 3.82 -9.50 13.66
N VAL A 209 3.34 -9.93 12.48
CA VAL A 209 2.30 -9.23 11.72
C VAL A 209 1.00 -10.01 11.79
N GLN A 210 -0.07 -9.31 12.16
CA GLN A 210 -1.42 -9.87 12.13
C GLN A 210 -2.27 -9.06 11.16
N ARG A 211 -2.92 -9.76 10.23
CA ARG A 211 -3.78 -9.18 9.20
C ARG A 211 -5.23 -9.34 9.59
N PHE A 212 -5.91 -8.23 9.83
CA PHE A 212 -7.34 -8.17 10.06
C PHE A 212 -8.06 -7.71 8.77
N ILE A 213 -9.38 -7.66 8.81
CA ILE A 213 -10.21 -7.20 7.70
C ILE A 213 -10.01 -5.70 7.43
N ASP A 214 -9.87 -4.91 8.46
CA ASP A 214 -9.85 -3.44 8.50
C ASP A 214 -8.46 -2.86 8.76
N LYS A 215 -7.55 -3.65 9.31
CA LYS A 215 -6.23 -3.21 9.77
C LYS A 215 -5.16 -4.29 9.66
N VAL A 216 -3.93 -3.85 9.72
CA VAL A 216 -2.75 -4.69 9.94
C VAL A 216 -2.08 -4.23 11.22
N THR A 217 -1.71 -5.15 12.09
CA THR A 217 -0.94 -4.82 13.30
C THR A 217 0.45 -5.42 13.22
N MET A 218 1.44 -4.61 13.59
CA MET A 218 2.82 -5.04 13.82
C MET A 218 3.07 -5.07 15.32
N THR A 219 3.36 -6.22 15.86
CA THR A 219 3.74 -6.38 17.28
C THR A 219 5.22 -6.60 17.37
N LEU A 220 5.91 -5.74 18.09
CA LEU A 220 7.36 -5.78 18.26
C LEU A 220 7.75 -6.66 19.46
N TYR A 221 8.91 -7.27 19.36
CA TYR A 221 9.65 -7.89 20.45
C TYR A 221 11.15 -7.56 20.29
N LEU A 222 11.81 -6.91 21.22
CA LEU A 222 11.40 -6.37 22.52
C LEU A 222 10.52 -5.11 22.35
N THR A 223 9.78 -4.76 23.42
CA THR A 223 9.05 -3.49 23.47
C THR A 223 10.03 -2.32 23.51
N PRO A 224 9.86 -1.27 22.69
CA PRO A 224 10.74 -0.11 22.74
C PRO A 224 10.80 0.52 24.13
N GLY A 225 12.00 0.68 24.66
CA GLY A 225 12.23 1.42 25.91
C GLY A 225 12.42 2.93 25.68
N ALA A 226 12.72 3.67 26.73
CA ALA A 226 12.96 5.11 26.65
C ALA A 226 14.12 5.49 25.71
N SER A 227 15.18 4.67 25.66
CA SER A 227 16.34 4.89 24.80
C SER A 227 16.05 4.60 23.30
N GLN A 228 15.02 3.84 22.99
CA GLN A 228 14.58 3.57 21.63
C GLN A 228 13.51 4.53 21.14
N ALA A 229 12.89 5.27 22.05
CA ALA A 229 11.87 6.26 21.71
C ALA A 229 12.45 7.34 20.77
N GLY A 230 11.70 7.66 19.72
CA GLY A 230 12.15 8.61 18.70
C GLY A 230 12.91 8.01 17.52
N ASN A 231 13.42 6.78 17.63
CA ASN A 231 13.91 6.01 16.51
C ASN A 231 12.72 5.49 15.66
N PHE A 232 13.00 4.77 14.60
CA PHE A 232 11.97 4.35 13.64
C PHE A 232 12.03 2.84 13.40
N ILE A 233 10.90 2.28 13.00
CA ILE A 233 10.85 1.06 12.21
C ILE A 233 10.68 1.49 10.76
N ASN A 234 11.65 1.17 9.91
CA ASN A 234 11.55 1.31 8.47
C ASN A 234 11.08 -0.03 7.89
N PHE A 235 10.03 -0.03 7.11
CA PHE A 235 9.45 -1.28 6.61
C PHE A 235 8.93 -1.16 5.19
N TYR A 236 8.98 -2.28 4.48
CA TYR A 236 8.32 -2.47 3.19
C TYR A 236 6.97 -3.13 3.42
N TYR A 237 5.94 -2.56 2.83
CA TYR A 237 4.59 -3.10 2.91
C TYR A 237 3.95 -3.20 1.53
N THR A 238 3.02 -4.14 1.40
CA THR A 238 2.20 -4.29 0.21
C THR A 238 0.94 -3.46 0.39
N LYS A 239 0.68 -2.57 -0.57
CA LYS A 239 -0.59 -1.85 -0.69
C LYS A 239 -1.55 -2.67 -1.57
N ARG A 240 -2.84 -2.55 -1.34
CA ARG A 240 -3.86 -3.09 -2.24
C ARG A 240 -3.94 -2.21 -3.49
N ILE A 241 -4.11 -2.81 -4.68
CA ILE A 241 -4.43 -2.10 -5.91
C ILE A 241 -5.74 -1.33 -5.68
N ASP A 242 -5.77 -0.05 -6.04
CA ASP A 242 -6.93 0.80 -5.82
C ASP A 242 -8.13 0.31 -6.65
N ASP A 243 -9.33 0.42 -6.07
CA ASP A 243 -10.56 0.10 -6.77
C ASP A 243 -10.79 1.07 -7.93
N VAL A 244 -11.42 0.58 -8.97
CA VAL A 244 -11.79 1.36 -10.15
C VAL A 244 -12.63 2.57 -9.74
N GLY A 245 -12.11 3.76 -9.99
CA GLY A 245 -12.74 5.05 -9.68
C GLY A 245 -13.78 5.51 -10.71
N ALA A 246 -13.73 6.78 -11.12
CA ALA A 246 -14.57 7.30 -12.20
C ALA A 246 -14.15 6.70 -13.54
N TYR A 247 -15.06 6.63 -14.51
CA TYR A 247 -14.81 6.01 -15.82
C TYR A 247 -13.72 6.73 -16.63
N THR A 248 -13.54 8.01 -16.40
CA THR A 248 -12.52 8.86 -17.03
C THR A 248 -11.14 8.76 -16.36
N ASN A 249 -11.03 8.04 -15.25
CA ASN A 249 -9.75 7.85 -14.57
C ASN A 249 -8.94 6.76 -15.27
N ALA A 250 -7.62 6.85 -15.15
CA ALA A 250 -6.71 5.75 -15.44
C ALA A 250 -6.70 4.74 -14.27
N THR A 251 -6.21 3.54 -14.53
CA THR A 251 -5.98 2.52 -13.49
C THR A 251 -4.59 2.69 -12.89
N ASP A 252 -4.42 2.30 -11.62
CA ASP A 252 -3.12 2.27 -10.92
C ASP A 252 -2.37 0.95 -11.25
N VAL A 253 -2.24 0.66 -12.54
CA VAL A 253 -1.63 -0.57 -13.05
C VAL A 253 -0.60 -0.21 -14.11
N PRO A 254 0.63 -0.79 -14.07
CA PRO A 254 1.65 -0.52 -15.07
C PRO A 254 1.19 -0.85 -16.49
N TYR A 255 1.66 -0.08 -17.47
CA TYR A 255 1.25 -0.21 -18.88
C TYR A 255 1.42 -1.63 -19.46
N ARG A 256 2.40 -2.40 -18.98
CA ARG A 256 2.65 -3.78 -19.44
C ARG A 256 1.51 -4.75 -19.08
N PHE A 257 0.71 -4.43 -18.05
CA PHE A 257 -0.45 -5.21 -17.65
C PHE A 257 -1.75 -4.80 -18.35
N VAL A 258 -1.77 -3.73 -19.14
CA VAL A 258 -2.96 -3.27 -19.85
C VAL A 258 -3.53 -4.34 -20.80
N PRO A 259 -2.74 -5.05 -21.63
CA PRO A 259 -3.27 -6.10 -22.49
C PRO A 259 -3.99 -7.21 -21.72
N CYS A 260 -3.35 -7.75 -20.68
CA CYS A 260 -3.95 -8.80 -19.85
C CYS A 260 -5.11 -8.29 -18.97
N MET A 261 -5.16 -7.01 -18.65
CA MET A 261 -6.30 -6.40 -17.97
C MET A 261 -7.55 -6.39 -18.87
N ILE A 262 -7.39 -6.02 -20.14
CA ILE A 262 -8.48 -6.01 -21.11
C ILE A 262 -8.96 -7.44 -21.40
N SER A 263 -8.05 -8.37 -21.65
CA SER A 263 -8.42 -9.77 -21.92
C SER A 263 -9.02 -10.46 -20.70
N GLY A 264 -8.51 -10.16 -19.50
CA GLY A 264 -9.06 -10.63 -18.22
C GLY A 264 -10.47 -10.09 -17.98
N LEU A 265 -10.71 -8.81 -18.25
CA LEU A 265 -12.04 -8.22 -18.17
C LEU A 265 -12.98 -8.86 -19.21
N ALA A 266 -12.51 -9.04 -20.46
CA ALA A 266 -13.27 -9.71 -21.50
C ALA A 266 -13.63 -11.17 -21.11
N TYR A 267 -12.70 -11.89 -20.47
CA TYR A 267 -12.96 -13.22 -19.92
C TYR A 267 -14.08 -13.20 -18.87
N TYR A 268 -14.02 -12.30 -17.89
CA TYR A 268 -15.08 -12.19 -16.86
C TYR A 268 -16.44 -11.76 -17.45
N LEU A 269 -16.44 -10.90 -18.47
CA LEU A 269 -17.66 -10.50 -19.16
C LEU A 269 -18.22 -11.63 -20.04
N SER A 270 -17.36 -12.44 -20.66
CA SER A 270 -17.79 -13.54 -21.50
C SER A 270 -18.59 -14.60 -20.76
N ILE A 271 -18.28 -14.82 -19.48
CA ILE A 271 -19.07 -15.73 -18.62
C ILE A 271 -20.54 -15.29 -18.55
N LYS A 272 -20.81 -13.98 -18.66
CA LYS A 272 -22.15 -13.41 -18.55
C LYS A 272 -22.85 -13.22 -19.90
N TYR A 273 -22.09 -12.85 -20.94
CA TYR A 273 -22.65 -12.36 -22.20
C TYR A 273 -22.29 -13.21 -23.42
N ALA A 274 -21.19 -13.98 -23.38
CA ALA A 274 -20.69 -14.75 -24.50
C ALA A 274 -20.07 -16.10 -24.05
N PRO A 275 -20.88 -17.05 -23.49
CA PRO A 275 -20.37 -18.30 -22.91
C PRO A 275 -19.52 -19.13 -23.89
N GLN A 276 -19.77 -19.04 -25.18
CA GLN A 276 -19.03 -19.75 -26.23
C GLN A 276 -17.59 -19.27 -26.40
N ARG A 277 -17.23 -18.06 -25.91
CA ARG A 277 -15.89 -17.47 -26.00
C ARG A 277 -15.08 -17.60 -24.70
N VAL A 278 -15.66 -18.10 -23.63
CA VAL A 278 -15.04 -18.16 -22.30
C VAL A 278 -13.69 -18.85 -22.34
N GLN A 279 -13.60 -20.03 -23.00
CA GLN A 279 -12.38 -20.82 -23.00
C GLN A 279 -11.24 -20.12 -23.80
N SER A 280 -11.55 -19.56 -24.95
CA SER A 280 -10.56 -18.85 -25.78
C SER A 280 -10.05 -17.56 -25.10
N LEU A 281 -10.96 -16.80 -24.48
CA LEU A 281 -10.59 -15.57 -23.78
C LEU A 281 -9.81 -15.87 -22.48
N LYS A 282 -10.13 -16.97 -21.80
CA LYS A 282 -9.33 -17.41 -20.65
C LYS A 282 -7.90 -17.75 -21.06
N MET A 283 -7.72 -18.50 -22.14
CA MET A 283 -6.37 -18.86 -22.63
C MET A 283 -5.58 -17.61 -23.04
N LEU A 284 -6.23 -16.66 -23.74
CA LEU A 284 -5.59 -15.41 -24.12
C LEU A 284 -5.17 -14.60 -22.87
N TYR A 285 -6.06 -14.48 -21.89
CA TYR A 285 -5.78 -13.78 -20.64
C TYR A 285 -4.59 -14.39 -19.88
N GLU A 286 -4.56 -15.71 -19.72
CA GLU A 286 -3.45 -16.37 -19.00
C GLU A 286 -2.11 -16.24 -19.75
N ASP A 287 -2.11 -16.29 -21.09
CA ASP A 287 -0.91 -16.11 -21.90
C ASP A 287 -0.39 -14.66 -21.85
N GLU A 288 -1.27 -13.67 -21.95
CA GLU A 288 -0.90 -12.26 -21.82
C GLU A 288 -0.44 -11.91 -20.39
N LEU A 289 -1.08 -12.51 -19.38
CA LEU A 289 -0.68 -12.32 -17.99
C LEU A 289 0.71 -12.90 -17.72
N LEU A 290 0.98 -14.12 -18.19
CA LEU A 290 2.29 -14.74 -18.04
C LEU A 290 3.40 -13.88 -18.67
N ARG A 291 3.18 -13.31 -19.84
CA ARG A 291 4.15 -12.41 -20.48
C ARG A 291 4.37 -11.12 -19.66
N ALA A 292 3.31 -10.59 -19.06
CA ALA A 292 3.42 -9.40 -18.23
C ALA A 292 4.16 -9.70 -16.91
N GLU A 293 3.97 -10.88 -16.33
CA GLU A 293 4.69 -11.36 -15.14
C GLU A 293 6.17 -11.58 -15.45
N ASP A 294 6.50 -12.18 -16.59
CA ASP A 294 7.88 -12.40 -17.04
C ASP A 294 8.64 -11.08 -17.22
N GLU A 295 7.98 -10.05 -17.77
CA GLU A 295 8.57 -8.72 -17.95
C GLU A 295 8.70 -7.97 -16.60
N ASP A 296 7.76 -8.18 -15.68
CA ASP A 296 7.81 -7.57 -14.34
C ASP A 296 8.81 -8.26 -13.40
N GLY A 297 9.17 -9.49 -13.71
CA GLY A 297 10.16 -10.27 -12.97
C GLY A 297 11.52 -9.57 -12.94
N SER A 298 12.15 -9.52 -11.77
CA SER A 298 13.49 -8.97 -11.68
C SER A 298 14.48 -9.85 -12.45
N SER A 299 15.27 -9.27 -13.34
CA SER A 299 16.40 -9.93 -14.04
C SER A 299 17.57 -10.27 -13.10
N ASN A 300 17.35 -10.27 -11.80
CA ASN A 300 18.37 -10.63 -10.81
C ASN A 300 18.69 -12.12 -10.91
N SER A 301 19.90 -12.40 -11.36
CA SER A 301 20.47 -13.74 -11.31
C SER A 301 20.49 -14.23 -9.85
N THR A 302 19.65 -15.19 -9.51
CA THR A 302 19.74 -15.92 -8.24
C THR A 302 20.94 -16.85 -8.31
N TYR A 303 22.14 -16.31 -8.06
CA TYR A 303 23.31 -17.14 -7.90
C TYR A 303 23.28 -17.73 -6.49
N ILE A 304 22.78 -18.96 -6.39
CA ILE A 304 22.84 -19.75 -5.15
C ILE A 304 24.26 -20.33 -5.09
N SER A 305 25.15 -19.64 -4.39
CA SER A 305 26.45 -20.22 -4.01
C SER A 305 26.20 -21.17 -2.82
N PRO A 306 26.37 -22.49 -2.97
CA PRO A 306 26.30 -23.38 -1.83
C PRO A 306 27.46 -23.05 -0.89
N LYS A 307 27.15 -22.58 0.31
CA LYS A 307 28.13 -22.52 1.40
C LYS A 307 28.48 -23.93 1.80
N ILE A 308 29.52 -24.47 1.21
CA ILE A 308 30.13 -25.72 1.71
C ILE A 308 30.89 -25.33 2.98
N TYR A 309 30.30 -25.65 4.12
CA TYR A 309 30.99 -25.64 5.39
C TYR A 309 31.88 -26.89 5.42
N TYR A 310 33.15 -26.74 5.08
CA TYR A 310 34.12 -27.76 5.47
C TYR A 310 34.39 -27.54 6.97
N PRO A 311 34.09 -28.55 7.82
CA PRO A 311 34.59 -28.51 9.19
C PRO A 311 36.12 -28.49 9.10
N GLY A 312 36.72 -27.38 9.61
CA GLY A 312 38.15 -27.25 9.62
C GLY A 312 38.81 -28.43 10.31
N ILE A 313 39.71 -29.08 9.61
CA ILE A 313 40.67 -29.98 10.20
C ILE A 313 41.59 -29.08 11.03
N GLY A 314 41.38 -29.07 12.37
CA GLY A 314 42.31 -28.47 13.34
C GLY A 314 43.45 -29.38 13.62
#